data_af0c50900f3c123a30c6bc767f7d781e
#
_entry.id   af0c50900f3c123a30c6bc767f7d781e
#
_cell.length_a   1.000
_cell.length_b   1.000
_cell.length_c   1.000
_cell.angle_alpha   90.00
_cell.angle_beta   90.00
_cell.angle_gamma   90.00
#
_symmetry.space_group_name_H-M   'P 1'
#
loop_
_entity.id
_entity.type
_entity.pdbx_description
1 polymer ?
#
loop_
_entity_poly.entity_id
_entity_poly.type
_entity_poly.pdbx_seq_one_letter_code
_entity_poly.pdbx_strand_id
1 'polypeptide(L)'
;MREIILDTETTGLDPTRGDKIVEIGCLELVNRLPSGETYHVYINPDRPMSPEAEAIHGISDAFLADKPKFGDIVDGFLAFIGNDPLVIHNASFDMKFINAELAHLGRDSLDDSPIIDTLAMARKRFPGAPASLDALCRRFGVDNSGRVHHGALLDSELLADVYLELSGGRQPGLVFQADAARASGAKGGLKAGSDGGPNANLNANGARHTQRRRPTPLAPRISEDERVAHRAFLDELPQTAVWLGPEQDKA
;
A
#
# COMPACT_ATOMS: atom_id res chain seq x y z
N MET A 1 -13.39 -0.63 6.34
CA MET A 1 -12.38 -0.85 7.37
C MET A 1 -11.53 0.40 7.41
N ARG A 2 -11.36 0.99 8.58
CA ARG A 2 -10.50 2.15 8.81
C ARG A 2 -9.12 1.67 9.22
N GLU A 3 -8.06 2.27 8.71
CA GLU A 3 -6.65 2.02 9.04
C GLU A 3 -5.95 3.37 9.12
N ILE A 4 -4.94 3.50 9.97
CA ILE A 4 -4.18 4.75 10.12
C ILE A 4 -2.73 4.49 9.71
N ILE A 5 -2.28 5.15 8.65
CA ILE A 5 -0.85 5.25 8.35
C ILE A 5 -0.24 6.20 9.36
N LEU A 6 0.92 5.87 9.88
CA LEU A 6 1.63 6.68 10.86
C LEU A 6 3.13 6.65 10.60
N ASP A 7 3.75 7.80 10.75
CA ASP A 7 5.19 7.98 10.75
C ASP A 7 5.59 9.07 11.74
N THR A 8 6.80 9.02 12.28
CA THR A 8 7.31 9.99 13.26
C THR A 8 8.73 10.42 12.94
N GLU A 9 9.03 11.72 13.18
CA GLU A 9 10.41 12.22 13.24
C GLU A 9 10.82 12.45 14.70
N THR A 10 12.10 12.27 14.98
CA THR A 10 12.63 12.25 16.34
C THR A 10 13.94 12.98 16.47
N THR A 11 14.32 13.38 17.71
CA THR A 11 15.62 14.04 17.98
C THR A 11 16.82 13.10 17.90
N GLY A 12 16.59 11.80 17.75
CA GLY A 12 17.63 10.77 17.70
C GLY A 12 17.03 9.38 17.60
N LEU A 13 17.77 8.33 17.98
CA LEU A 13 17.41 6.95 17.69
C LEU A 13 16.90 6.15 18.90
N ASP A 14 16.99 6.68 20.12
CA ASP A 14 16.73 5.91 21.33
C ASP A 14 16.05 6.71 22.44
N PRO A 15 14.74 6.52 22.68
CA PRO A 15 14.02 7.22 23.74
C PRO A 15 14.54 6.88 25.15
N THR A 16 15.23 5.73 25.35
CA THR A 16 15.84 5.41 26.65
C THR A 16 17.03 6.33 26.97
N ARG A 17 17.60 6.97 25.95
CA ARG A 17 18.65 8.00 26.06
C ARG A 17 18.08 9.42 26.10
N GLY A 18 16.76 9.50 26.21
CA GLY A 18 16.03 10.75 26.29
C GLY A 18 15.64 11.35 24.94
N ASP A 19 15.84 10.65 23.82
CA ASP A 19 15.37 11.15 22.52
C ASP A 19 13.83 11.24 22.52
N LYS A 20 13.30 12.20 21.78
CA LYS A 20 11.91 12.64 21.79
C LYS A 20 11.33 12.70 20.38
N ILE A 21 10.00 12.61 20.28
CA ILE A 21 9.27 12.86 19.04
C ILE A 21 9.24 14.37 18.76
N VAL A 22 9.42 14.76 17.50
CA VAL A 22 9.37 16.15 17.04
C VAL A 22 8.33 16.40 15.95
N GLU A 23 7.87 15.34 15.26
CA GLU A 23 6.79 15.40 14.28
C GLU A 23 6.00 14.10 14.32
N ILE A 24 4.69 14.21 14.18
CA ILE A 24 3.80 13.07 13.96
C ILE A 24 2.98 13.37 12.71
N GLY A 25 3.02 12.43 11.75
CA GLY A 25 2.19 12.43 10.57
C GLY A 25 1.29 11.20 10.55
N CYS A 26 -0.03 11.42 10.46
CA CYS A 26 -1.00 10.34 10.29
C CYS A 26 -1.90 10.62 9.11
N LEU A 27 -2.24 9.59 8.37
CA LEU A 27 -3.17 9.61 7.25
C LEU A 27 -4.24 8.52 7.45
N GLU A 28 -5.50 8.91 7.36
CA GLU A 28 -6.60 7.94 7.42
C GLU A 28 -6.81 7.23 6.09
N LEU A 29 -6.90 5.90 6.15
CA LEU A 29 -7.36 5.07 5.05
C LEU A 29 -8.73 4.49 5.36
N VAL A 30 -9.64 4.54 4.39
CA VAL A 30 -10.91 3.80 4.41
C VAL A 30 -10.89 2.80 3.26
N ASN A 31 -10.94 1.51 3.62
CA ASN A 31 -10.79 0.42 2.65
C ASN A 31 -9.51 0.54 1.82
N ARG A 32 -8.41 0.91 2.47
CA ARG A 32 -7.05 1.10 1.89
C ARG A 32 -6.92 2.26 0.91
N LEU A 33 -7.86 3.18 0.88
CA LEU A 33 -7.78 4.40 0.08
C LEU A 33 -7.77 5.61 1.02
N PRO A 34 -6.94 6.64 0.76
CA PRO A 34 -6.94 7.86 1.54
C PRO A 34 -8.34 8.48 1.60
N SER A 35 -8.81 8.81 2.80
CA SER A 35 -10.08 9.50 3.01
C SER A 35 -9.97 11.01 2.81
N GLY A 36 -8.75 11.55 2.94
CA GLY A 36 -8.44 12.97 3.00
C GLY A 36 -8.28 13.51 4.43
N GLU A 37 -8.63 12.71 5.45
CA GLU A 37 -8.40 13.07 6.84
C GLU A 37 -6.97 12.80 7.25
N THR A 38 -6.32 13.79 7.88
CA THR A 38 -4.94 13.71 8.35
C THR A 38 -4.80 14.27 9.75
N TYR A 39 -3.81 13.78 10.48
CA TYR A 39 -3.33 14.40 11.71
C TYR A 39 -1.85 14.70 11.55
N HIS A 40 -1.49 15.98 11.60
CA HIS A 40 -0.11 16.41 11.42
C HIS A 40 0.23 17.46 12.47
N VAL A 41 1.31 17.22 13.22
CA VAL A 41 1.75 18.12 14.28
C VAL A 41 3.25 18.10 14.45
N TYR A 42 3.84 19.28 14.63
CA TYR A 42 5.22 19.47 15.12
C TYR A 42 5.20 19.63 16.63
N ILE A 43 6.21 19.08 17.30
CA ILE A 43 6.26 18.96 18.75
C ILE A 43 7.57 19.54 19.26
N ASN A 44 7.48 20.42 20.26
CA ASN A 44 8.66 20.89 20.98
C ASN A 44 9.14 19.77 21.92
N PRO A 45 10.34 19.20 21.70
CA PRO A 45 10.85 18.09 22.51
C PRO A 45 11.44 18.55 23.86
N ASP A 46 11.54 19.85 24.09
CA ASP A 46 12.17 20.45 25.28
C ASP A 46 13.64 19.99 25.47
N ARG A 47 14.31 19.70 24.37
CA ARG A 47 15.72 19.29 24.30
C ARG A 47 16.35 19.65 22.96
N PRO A 48 17.70 19.76 22.88
CA PRO A 48 18.36 19.99 21.61
C PRO A 48 18.22 18.85 20.63
N MET A 49 18.09 19.18 19.34
CA MET A 49 18.12 18.26 18.22
C MET A 49 19.53 17.70 18.02
N SER A 50 19.67 16.42 17.65
CA SER A 50 20.94 15.93 17.18
C SER A 50 21.22 16.43 15.76
N PRO A 51 22.48 16.81 15.43
CA PRO A 51 22.81 17.25 14.07
C PRO A 51 22.50 16.21 12.99
N GLU A 52 22.61 14.92 13.34
CA GLU A 52 22.32 13.82 12.45
C GLU A 52 20.81 13.73 12.12
N ALA A 53 19.94 13.94 13.11
CA ALA A 53 18.50 13.93 12.94
C ALA A 53 18.06 15.16 12.11
N GLU A 54 18.56 16.36 12.46
CA GLU A 54 18.29 17.59 11.71
C GLU A 54 18.70 17.46 10.23
N ALA A 55 19.83 16.81 9.95
CA ALA A 55 20.27 16.58 8.57
C ALA A 55 19.33 15.64 7.77
N ILE A 56 18.59 14.77 8.45
CA ILE A 56 17.66 13.83 7.82
C ILE A 56 16.31 14.51 7.52
N HIS A 57 15.68 15.12 8.53
CA HIS A 57 14.31 15.66 8.39
C HIS A 57 14.26 17.18 8.23
N GLY A 58 15.38 17.90 8.44
CA GLY A 58 15.46 19.34 8.22
C GLY A 58 14.76 20.21 9.28
N ILE A 59 14.27 19.62 10.37
CA ILE A 59 13.54 20.31 11.44
C ILE A 59 14.56 20.85 12.43
N SER A 60 14.62 22.18 12.63
CA SER A 60 15.57 22.82 13.55
C SER A 60 14.97 23.11 14.93
N ASP A 61 15.82 23.24 15.94
CA ASP A 61 15.40 23.67 17.29
C ASP A 61 14.65 25.02 17.26
N ALA A 62 15.09 25.95 16.42
CA ALA A 62 14.46 27.25 16.28
C ALA A 62 13.02 27.15 15.75
N PHE A 63 12.77 26.21 14.83
CA PHE A 63 11.43 25.96 14.30
C PHE A 63 10.50 25.33 15.36
N LEU A 64 11.04 24.50 16.24
CA LEU A 64 10.26 23.78 17.26
C LEU A 64 10.02 24.62 18.53
N ALA A 65 10.71 25.73 18.71
CA ALA A 65 10.67 26.51 19.96
C ALA A 65 9.27 26.98 20.38
N ASP A 66 8.40 27.27 19.40
CA ASP A 66 7.02 27.73 19.60
C ASP A 66 5.95 26.64 19.45
N LYS A 67 6.36 25.39 19.22
CA LYS A 67 5.42 24.28 19.03
C LYS A 67 4.91 23.73 20.37
N PRO A 68 3.70 23.10 20.37
CA PRO A 68 3.17 22.45 21.56
C PRO A 68 4.08 21.30 22.01
N LYS A 69 4.02 20.95 23.29
CA LYS A 69 4.68 19.75 23.80
C LYS A 69 3.81 18.51 23.54
N PHE A 70 4.40 17.32 23.65
CA PHE A 70 3.67 16.07 23.44
C PHE A 70 2.43 15.96 24.36
N GLY A 71 2.55 16.41 25.62
CA GLY A 71 1.41 16.43 26.56
C GLY A 71 0.24 17.29 26.11
N ASP A 72 0.47 18.32 25.30
CA ASP A 72 -0.58 19.23 24.82
C ASP A 72 -1.36 18.63 23.64
N ILE A 73 -0.74 17.70 22.90
CA ILE A 73 -1.31 17.14 21.66
C ILE A 73 -1.80 15.69 21.79
N VAL A 74 -1.40 15.00 22.85
CA VAL A 74 -1.60 13.56 23.01
C VAL A 74 -3.07 13.14 22.95
N ASP A 75 -3.99 13.92 23.52
CA ASP A 75 -5.42 13.60 23.51
C ASP A 75 -6.00 13.67 22.08
N GLY A 76 -5.58 14.67 21.30
CA GLY A 76 -5.96 14.77 19.88
C GLY A 76 -5.37 13.62 19.06
N PHE A 77 -4.11 13.27 19.31
CA PHE A 77 -3.46 12.14 18.66
C PHE A 77 -4.18 10.81 18.95
N LEU A 78 -4.43 10.51 20.22
CA LEU A 78 -5.11 9.28 20.62
C LEU A 78 -6.55 9.22 20.09
N ALA A 79 -7.26 10.36 20.07
CA ALA A 79 -8.60 10.44 19.49
C ALA A 79 -8.59 10.18 17.98
N PHE A 80 -7.55 10.66 17.26
CA PHE A 80 -7.44 10.43 15.83
C PHE A 80 -7.16 8.96 15.49
N ILE A 81 -6.20 8.33 16.16
CA ILE A 81 -5.86 6.92 15.88
C ILE A 81 -6.95 5.96 16.35
N GLY A 82 -7.65 6.26 17.45
CA GLY A 82 -8.68 5.38 18.03
C GLY A 82 -8.13 3.99 18.38
N ASN A 83 -8.92 2.97 18.06
CA ASN A 83 -8.54 1.56 18.20
C ASN A 83 -8.30 0.89 16.83
N ASP A 84 -8.10 1.68 15.80
CA ASP A 84 -7.91 1.18 14.44
C ASP A 84 -6.49 0.66 14.21
N PRO A 85 -6.28 -0.24 13.24
CA PRO A 85 -4.95 -0.72 12.89
C PRO A 85 -4.01 0.41 12.48
N LEU A 86 -2.81 0.42 13.07
CA LEU A 86 -1.73 1.34 12.72
C LEU A 86 -0.83 0.68 11.68
N VAL A 87 -0.67 1.33 10.53
CA VAL A 87 0.19 0.90 9.44
C VAL A 87 1.46 1.74 9.47
N ILE A 88 2.59 1.12 9.76
CA ILE A 88 3.86 1.81 10.04
C ILE A 88 4.99 1.10 9.30
N HIS A 89 5.99 1.85 8.85
CA HIS A 89 7.19 1.28 8.23
C HIS A 89 8.30 1.12 9.25
N ASN A 90 8.63 -0.12 9.67
CA ASN A 90 9.52 -0.42 10.80
C ASN A 90 8.89 -0.02 12.14
N ALA A 91 7.68 -0.49 12.38
CA ALA A 91 6.80 -0.10 13.47
C ALA A 91 7.44 -0.14 14.86
N SER A 92 8.42 -1.01 15.08
CA SER A 92 9.12 -1.10 16.37
C SER A 92 9.83 0.20 16.76
N PHE A 93 10.25 1.02 15.79
CA PHE A 93 10.88 2.31 16.04
C PHE A 93 9.87 3.32 16.58
N ASP A 94 8.81 3.59 15.82
CA ASP A 94 7.80 4.59 16.17
C ASP A 94 7.06 4.23 17.46
N MET A 95 6.67 2.96 17.60
CA MET A 95 5.96 2.47 18.79
C MET A 95 6.80 2.61 20.05
N LYS A 96 8.11 2.39 19.97
CA LYS A 96 9.03 2.59 21.10
C LYS A 96 9.03 4.05 21.57
N PHE A 97 9.04 5.01 20.63
CA PHE A 97 9.00 6.43 20.94
C PHE A 97 7.64 6.87 21.49
N ILE A 98 6.55 6.47 20.83
CA ILE A 98 5.18 6.80 21.27
C ILE A 98 4.93 6.28 22.68
N ASN A 99 5.27 5.01 22.95
CA ASN A 99 5.09 4.42 24.27
C ASN A 99 5.97 5.08 25.34
N ALA A 100 7.19 5.52 24.99
CA ALA A 100 8.02 6.27 25.90
C ALA A 100 7.43 7.64 26.26
N GLU A 101 6.87 8.37 25.29
CA GLU A 101 6.19 9.64 25.54
C GLU A 101 4.91 9.45 26.37
N LEU A 102 4.11 8.41 26.07
CA LEU A 102 2.92 8.07 26.85
C LEU A 102 3.28 7.73 28.30
N ALA A 103 4.33 6.93 28.51
CA ALA A 103 4.80 6.56 29.84
C ALA A 103 5.28 7.78 30.65
N HIS A 104 5.94 8.76 30.01
CA HIS A 104 6.32 10.02 30.68
C HIS A 104 5.10 10.81 31.19
N LEU A 105 3.95 10.67 30.54
CA LEU A 105 2.68 11.30 30.94
C LEU A 105 1.86 10.42 31.90
N GLY A 106 2.36 9.23 32.26
CA GLY A 106 1.61 8.27 33.09
C GLY A 106 0.40 7.68 32.39
N ARG A 107 0.43 7.57 31.05
CA ARG A 107 -0.64 6.98 30.24
C ARG A 107 -0.32 5.54 29.86
N ASP A 108 -1.36 4.79 29.51
CA ASP A 108 -1.23 3.41 29.05
C ASP A 108 -0.48 3.36 27.70
N SER A 109 0.28 2.28 27.51
CA SER A 109 0.98 2.02 26.24
C SER A 109 -0.01 1.59 25.13
N LEU A 110 0.43 1.71 23.88
CA LEU A 110 -0.29 1.21 22.71
C LEU A 110 0.13 -0.22 22.31
N ASP A 111 0.69 -1.00 23.23
CA ASP A 111 1.19 -2.35 22.94
C ASP A 111 0.12 -3.32 22.44
N ASP A 112 -1.14 -3.12 22.83
CA ASP A 112 -2.28 -3.93 22.42
C ASP A 112 -2.93 -3.43 21.11
N SER A 113 -2.45 -2.33 20.54
CA SER A 113 -2.96 -1.81 19.27
C SER A 113 -2.64 -2.77 18.12
N PRO A 114 -3.58 -3.00 17.19
CA PRO A 114 -3.29 -3.80 16.00
C PRO A 114 -2.29 -3.06 15.11
N ILE A 115 -1.10 -3.64 14.92
CA ILE A 115 -0.02 -3.03 14.15
C ILE A 115 0.22 -3.82 12.86
N ILE A 116 0.34 -3.09 11.75
CA ILE A 116 0.72 -3.61 10.44
C ILE A 116 2.09 -3.03 10.08
N ASP A 117 3.15 -3.82 10.24
CA ASP A 117 4.52 -3.43 9.88
C ASP A 117 4.79 -3.70 8.40
N THR A 118 4.86 -2.64 7.60
CA THR A 118 5.09 -2.74 6.15
C THR A 118 6.51 -3.17 5.81
N LEU A 119 7.51 -2.94 6.68
CA LEU A 119 8.88 -3.46 6.50
C LEU A 119 8.87 -5.00 6.62
N ALA A 120 8.15 -5.54 7.59
CA ALA A 120 7.99 -6.98 7.74
C ALA A 120 7.23 -7.59 6.54
N MET A 121 6.18 -6.91 6.05
CA MET A 121 5.47 -7.32 4.83
C MET A 121 6.38 -7.33 3.61
N ALA A 122 7.18 -6.28 3.42
CA ALA A 122 8.12 -6.16 2.29
C ALA A 122 9.19 -7.25 2.33
N ARG A 123 9.80 -7.50 3.49
CA ARG A 123 10.79 -8.57 3.69
C ARG A 123 10.24 -9.96 3.41
N LYS A 124 8.98 -10.21 3.80
CA LYS A 124 8.29 -11.47 3.51
C LYS A 124 8.00 -11.63 2.01
N ARG A 125 7.58 -10.54 1.34
CA ARG A 125 7.23 -10.57 -0.09
C ARG A 125 8.46 -10.60 -1.01
N PHE A 126 9.56 -9.96 -0.60
CA PHE A 126 10.79 -9.81 -1.39
C PHE A 126 12.03 -10.20 -0.55
N PRO A 127 12.23 -11.48 -0.24
CA PRO A 127 13.35 -11.92 0.59
C PRO A 127 14.69 -11.48 -0.01
N GLY A 128 15.55 -10.89 0.81
CA GLY A 128 16.91 -10.44 0.42
C GLY A 128 16.96 -9.14 -0.40
N ALA A 129 15.82 -8.53 -0.75
CA ALA A 129 15.78 -7.27 -1.45
C ALA A 129 15.80 -6.06 -0.48
N PRO A 130 16.30 -4.87 -0.92
CA PRO A 130 16.15 -3.64 -0.17
C PRO A 130 14.67 -3.34 0.12
N ALA A 131 14.37 -2.99 1.38
CA ALA A 131 13.01 -2.83 1.88
C ALA A 131 12.80 -1.50 2.62
N SER A 132 13.70 -0.50 2.48
CA SER A 132 13.43 0.86 2.93
C SER A 132 12.26 1.49 2.16
N LEU A 133 11.60 2.50 2.72
CA LEU A 133 10.50 3.20 2.05
C LEU A 133 10.90 3.68 0.64
N ASP A 134 12.07 4.30 0.49
CA ASP A 134 12.61 4.71 -0.81
C ASP A 134 12.84 3.55 -1.77
N ALA A 135 13.31 2.40 -1.27
CA ALA A 135 13.51 1.23 -2.11
C ALA A 135 12.18 0.65 -2.60
N LEU A 136 11.15 0.71 -1.76
CA LEU A 136 9.79 0.28 -2.09
C LEU A 136 9.11 1.26 -3.06
N CYS A 137 9.26 2.58 -2.85
CA CYS A 137 8.78 3.59 -3.80
C CYS A 137 9.37 3.34 -5.19
N ARG A 138 10.70 3.19 -5.31
CA ARG A 138 11.37 2.86 -6.59
C ARG A 138 10.87 1.54 -7.19
N ARG A 139 10.63 0.53 -6.37
CA ARG A 139 10.14 -0.79 -6.82
C ARG A 139 8.74 -0.73 -7.39
N PHE A 140 7.86 0.03 -6.78
CA PHE A 140 6.45 0.13 -7.15
C PHE A 140 6.14 1.29 -8.10
N GLY A 141 7.14 2.14 -8.40
CA GLY A 141 6.95 3.32 -9.24
C GLY A 141 6.15 4.43 -8.55
N VAL A 142 6.21 4.48 -7.21
CA VAL A 142 5.66 5.58 -6.42
C VAL A 142 6.61 6.76 -6.54
N ASP A 143 6.07 7.92 -6.96
CA ASP A 143 6.86 9.14 -7.13
C ASP A 143 7.22 9.75 -5.76
N ASN A 144 8.51 9.71 -5.42
CA ASN A 144 9.08 10.34 -4.23
C ASN A 144 10.01 11.51 -4.57
N SER A 145 9.92 12.09 -5.77
CA SER A 145 10.81 13.18 -6.22
C SER A 145 10.67 14.47 -5.41
N GLY A 146 9.51 14.68 -4.79
CA GLY A 146 9.27 15.81 -3.88
C GLY A 146 9.92 15.67 -2.49
N ARG A 147 10.48 14.51 -2.15
CA ARG A 147 11.07 14.22 -0.85
C ARG A 147 12.52 14.70 -0.78
N VAL A 148 12.70 15.98 -0.47
CA VAL A 148 14.04 16.57 -0.24
C VAL A 148 14.58 16.19 1.14
N HIS A 149 13.71 16.21 2.14
CA HIS A 149 13.95 15.75 3.52
C HIS A 149 12.88 14.74 3.90
N HIS A 150 13.14 13.98 4.95
CA HIS A 150 12.10 13.17 5.58
C HIS A 150 11.10 14.09 6.29
N GLY A 151 9.84 13.75 6.25
CA GLY A 151 8.78 14.46 6.96
C GLY A 151 7.63 13.51 7.21
N ALA A 152 7.17 13.43 8.45
CA ALA A 152 6.26 12.38 8.89
C ALA A 152 4.96 12.32 8.09
N LEU A 153 4.38 13.46 7.68
CA LEU A 153 3.17 13.42 6.85
C LEU A 153 3.47 12.97 5.42
N LEU A 154 4.54 13.50 4.79
CA LEU A 154 4.94 13.09 3.45
C LEU A 154 5.29 11.60 3.38
N ASP A 155 6.02 11.11 4.38
CA ASP A 155 6.39 9.70 4.47
C ASP A 155 5.16 8.81 4.69
N SER A 156 4.16 9.28 5.46
CA SER A 156 2.86 8.63 5.59
C SER A 156 2.09 8.57 4.26
N GLU A 157 2.11 9.63 3.44
CA GLU A 157 1.49 9.64 2.11
C GLU A 157 2.17 8.62 1.18
N LEU A 158 3.51 8.62 1.10
CA LEU A 158 4.28 7.64 0.33
C LEU A 158 4.04 6.22 0.82
N LEU A 159 3.95 6.05 2.16
CA LEU A 159 3.69 4.76 2.76
C LEU A 159 2.29 4.23 2.43
N ALA A 160 1.28 5.09 2.30
CA ALA A 160 -0.06 4.70 1.89
C ALA A 160 -0.06 4.04 0.50
N ASP A 161 0.63 4.65 -0.48
CA ASP A 161 0.76 4.08 -1.82
C ASP A 161 1.57 2.77 -1.82
N VAL A 162 2.68 2.73 -1.08
CA VAL A 162 3.50 1.51 -0.92
C VAL A 162 2.70 0.40 -0.23
N TYR A 163 1.91 0.70 0.80
CA TYR A 163 1.08 -0.26 1.52
C TYR A 163 -0.02 -0.84 0.61
N LEU A 164 -0.65 -0.01 -0.21
CA LEU A 164 -1.61 -0.46 -1.20
C LEU A 164 -0.98 -1.49 -2.15
N GLU A 165 0.21 -1.22 -2.67
CA GLU A 165 0.94 -2.13 -3.56
C GLU A 165 1.40 -3.41 -2.85
N LEU A 166 1.89 -3.31 -1.60
CA LEU A 166 2.25 -4.47 -0.77
C LEU A 166 1.03 -5.37 -0.48
N SER A 167 -0.14 -4.78 -0.38
CA SER A 167 -1.41 -5.47 -0.10
C SER A 167 -2.05 -6.11 -1.35
N GLY A 168 -1.43 -5.99 -2.52
CA GLY A 168 -1.93 -6.58 -3.77
C GLY A 168 -2.35 -5.57 -4.83
N GLY A 169 -2.12 -4.27 -4.60
CA GLY A 169 -2.46 -3.19 -5.53
C GLY A 169 -3.96 -2.87 -5.57
N ARG A 170 -4.34 -1.97 -6.47
CA ARG A 170 -5.75 -1.55 -6.67
C ARG A 170 -6.65 -2.66 -7.21
N GLN A 171 -6.07 -3.74 -7.74
CA GLN A 171 -6.79 -4.97 -8.09
C GLN A 171 -6.29 -6.09 -7.19
N PRO A 172 -7.08 -6.58 -6.20
CA PRO A 172 -6.78 -7.85 -5.55
C PRO A 172 -6.66 -8.89 -6.67
N GLY A 173 -5.49 -9.50 -6.80
CA GLY A 173 -5.26 -10.54 -7.80
C GLY A 173 -6.39 -11.57 -7.67
N LEU A 174 -7.11 -11.86 -8.75
CA LEU A 174 -8.01 -13.00 -8.81
C LEU A 174 -7.14 -14.24 -8.65
N VAL A 175 -6.89 -14.63 -7.40
CA VAL A 175 -6.27 -15.92 -7.09
C VAL A 175 -7.33 -16.95 -7.36
N PHE A 176 -7.38 -17.46 -8.60
CA PHE A 176 -8.10 -18.68 -8.86
C PHE A 176 -7.42 -19.78 -8.02
N GLN A 177 -8.12 -20.30 -7.02
CA GLN A 177 -7.72 -21.48 -6.24
C GLN A 177 -7.67 -22.74 -7.12
N ALA A 178 -6.87 -22.72 -8.19
CA ALA A 178 -6.69 -23.89 -9.05
C ALA A 178 -5.50 -24.77 -8.63
N ASP A 179 -4.64 -24.31 -7.74
CA ASP A 179 -3.38 -25.00 -7.45
C ASP A 179 -3.34 -25.77 -6.13
N ALA A 180 -4.32 -25.61 -5.24
CA ALA A 180 -4.34 -26.37 -3.98
C ALA A 180 -4.78 -27.84 -4.12
N ALA A 181 -5.36 -28.24 -5.25
CA ALA A 181 -5.86 -29.60 -5.48
C ALA A 181 -4.85 -30.54 -6.16
N ARG A 182 -3.64 -30.07 -6.52
CA ARG A 182 -2.63 -30.89 -7.22
C ARG A 182 -1.49 -31.41 -6.36
N ALA A 183 -1.46 -31.11 -5.07
CA ALA A 183 -0.41 -31.60 -4.15
C ALA A 183 -0.72 -32.99 -3.54
N SER A 184 -1.86 -33.61 -3.81
CA SER A 184 -2.20 -34.95 -3.31
C SER A 184 -2.44 -35.93 -4.45
N GLY A 185 -1.37 -36.59 -4.86
CA GLY A 185 -1.31 -37.97 -5.33
C GLY A 185 -2.08 -38.36 -6.59
N ALA A 186 -1.32 -38.69 -7.66
CA ALA A 186 -1.53 -39.95 -8.38
C ALA A 186 -0.33 -40.23 -9.29
N LYS A 187 0.43 -41.27 -8.98
CA LYS A 187 1.29 -41.98 -9.92
C LYS A 187 0.42 -42.70 -10.93
N GLY A 188 0.63 -42.42 -12.21
CA GLY A 188 -0.03 -43.15 -13.30
C GLY A 188 0.56 -42.73 -14.63
N GLY A 189 1.49 -43.51 -15.17
CA GLY A 189 2.10 -43.31 -16.47
C GLY A 189 1.14 -43.61 -17.61
N LEU A 190 1.20 -42.83 -18.69
CA LEU A 190 0.70 -43.21 -20.02
C LEU A 190 1.49 -42.52 -21.14
N LYS A 191 1.66 -43.29 -22.20
CA LYS A 191 2.56 -43.21 -23.34
C LYS A 191 2.36 -41.97 -24.24
N ALA A 192 3.46 -41.62 -24.93
CA ALA A 192 3.56 -40.63 -25.96
C ALA A 192 2.68 -40.94 -27.19
N GLY A 193 1.99 -39.92 -27.70
CA GLY A 193 1.38 -39.87 -29.01
C GLY A 193 1.71 -38.52 -29.65
N SER A 194 2.42 -38.60 -30.78
CA SER A 194 2.83 -37.49 -31.64
C SER A 194 1.65 -37.01 -32.44
N ASP A 195 1.32 -35.69 -32.38
CA ASP A 195 0.93 -34.90 -33.53
C ASP A 195 0.77 -33.43 -33.11
N GLY A 196 1.64 -32.59 -33.65
CA GLY A 196 1.74 -31.18 -33.31
C GLY A 196 1.39 -30.28 -34.49
N GLY A 197 0.41 -29.41 -34.33
CA GLY A 197 0.15 -28.27 -35.22
C GLY A 197 0.72 -26.97 -34.61
N PRO A 198 1.03 -25.95 -35.44
CA PRO A 198 1.83 -24.79 -35.05
C PRO A 198 0.99 -23.67 -34.47
N ASN A 199 0.61 -23.74 -33.19
CA ASN A 199 0.19 -22.58 -32.39
C ASN A 199 0.05 -22.98 -30.92
N ALA A 200 1.19 -23.09 -30.23
CA ALA A 200 1.22 -23.30 -28.79
C ALA A 200 1.93 -22.12 -28.13
N ASN A 201 1.19 -21.33 -27.36
CA ASN A 201 1.77 -20.35 -26.44
C ASN A 201 2.37 -21.10 -25.25
N LEU A 202 3.68 -20.98 -25.06
CA LEU A 202 4.40 -21.55 -23.91
C LEU A 202 4.48 -20.50 -22.81
N ASN A 203 4.03 -20.83 -21.61
CA ASN A 203 4.31 -20.03 -20.43
C ASN A 203 5.65 -20.45 -19.79
N ALA A 204 6.17 -19.65 -18.85
CA ALA A 204 7.53 -19.75 -18.29
C ALA A 204 7.91 -21.12 -17.68
N ASN A 205 6.99 -22.08 -17.57
CA ASN A 205 7.22 -23.43 -17.02
C ASN A 205 7.11 -24.57 -18.06
N GLY A 206 7.04 -24.25 -19.35
CA GLY A 206 7.09 -25.27 -20.40
C GLY A 206 5.85 -26.19 -20.50
N ALA A 207 4.76 -25.90 -19.81
CA ALA A 207 3.53 -26.67 -19.89
C ALA A 207 2.62 -26.15 -21.03
N ARG A 208 2.25 -27.03 -21.95
CA ARG A 208 1.30 -26.71 -23.03
C ARG A 208 -0.10 -26.58 -22.48
N HIS A 209 -0.66 -25.38 -22.49
CA HIS A 209 -2.07 -25.15 -22.20
C HIS A 209 -2.90 -25.37 -23.46
N THR A 210 -3.53 -26.53 -23.60
CA THR A 210 -4.53 -26.74 -24.64
C THR A 210 -5.83 -26.07 -24.20
N GLN A 211 -6.18 -24.94 -24.81
CA GLN A 211 -7.52 -24.37 -24.64
C GLN A 211 -8.55 -25.39 -25.14
N ARG A 212 -9.28 -25.99 -24.21
CA ARG A 212 -10.47 -26.79 -24.58
C ARG A 212 -11.50 -25.84 -25.19
N ARG A 213 -11.69 -25.91 -26.50
CA ARG A 213 -12.81 -25.27 -27.19
C ARG A 213 -14.11 -25.81 -26.60
N ARG A 214 -14.99 -24.92 -26.16
CA ARG A 214 -16.36 -25.34 -25.76
C ARG A 214 -17.06 -25.94 -26.96
N PRO A 215 -17.69 -27.11 -26.83
CA PRO A 215 -18.39 -27.75 -27.95
C PRO A 215 -19.62 -26.96 -28.43
N THR A 216 -20.17 -26.09 -27.58
CA THR A 216 -21.34 -25.26 -27.92
C THR A 216 -21.04 -23.81 -27.54
N PRO A 217 -21.19 -22.83 -28.46
CA PRO A 217 -21.10 -21.40 -28.11
C PRO A 217 -22.14 -21.05 -27.04
N LEU A 218 -21.77 -20.15 -26.13
CA LEU A 218 -22.77 -19.59 -25.20
C LEU A 218 -23.77 -18.75 -25.98
N ALA A 219 -25.05 -18.85 -25.62
CA ALA A 219 -26.06 -17.93 -26.10
C ALA A 219 -25.64 -16.47 -25.78
N PRO A 220 -25.92 -15.52 -26.66
CA PRO A 220 -25.67 -14.10 -26.40
C PRO A 220 -26.31 -13.70 -25.06
N ARG A 221 -25.53 -13.08 -24.18
CA ARG A 221 -26.04 -12.59 -22.88
C ARG A 221 -26.85 -11.32 -23.02
N ILE A 222 -26.77 -10.66 -24.18
CA ILE A 222 -27.40 -9.38 -24.46
C ILE A 222 -28.64 -9.67 -25.30
N SER A 223 -29.80 -9.23 -24.84
CA SER A 223 -31.06 -9.31 -25.59
C SER A 223 -31.05 -8.37 -26.79
N GLU A 224 -31.94 -8.58 -27.75
CA GLU A 224 -32.04 -7.70 -28.92
C GLU A 224 -32.46 -6.28 -28.51
N ASP A 225 -33.33 -6.15 -27.51
CA ASP A 225 -33.76 -4.87 -26.97
C ASP A 225 -32.60 -4.08 -26.34
N GLU A 226 -31.69 -4.76 -25.62
CA GLU A 226 -30.49 -4.14 -25.07
C GLU A 226 -29.52 -3.70 -26.18
N ARG A 227 -29.44 -4.44 -27.26
CA ARG A 227 -28.60 -4.07 -28.45
C ARG A 227 -29.16 -2.82 -29.13
N VAL A 228 -30.48 -2.74 -29.28
CA VAL A 228 -31.15 -1.57 -29.86
C VAL A 228 -30.94 -0.35 -28.97
N ALA A 229 -31.15 -0.49 -27.65
CA ALA A 229 -30.92 0.59 -26.68
C ALA A 229 -29.45 1.06 -26.67
N HIS A 230 -28.51 0.11 -26.74
CA HIS A 230 -27.08 0.44 -26.80
C HIS A 230 -26.72 1.20 -28.09
N ARG A 231 -27.29 0.78 -29.24
CA ARG A 231 -27.06 1.51 -30.51
C ARG A 231 -27.62 2.91 -30.47
N ALA A 232 -28.85 3.09 -29.97
CA ALA A 232 -29.43 4.43 -29.79
C ALA A 232 -28.57 5.33 -28.89
N PHE A 233 -28.03 4.78 -27.82
CA PHE A 233 -27.11 5.50 -26.93
C PHE A 233 -25.79 5.90 -27.65
N LEU A 234 -25.24 5.02 -28.49
CA LEU A 234 -24.03 5.34 -29.26
C LEU A 234 -24.26 6.46 -30.29
N ASP A 235 -25.47 6.53 -30.86
CA ASP A 235 -25.85 7.57 -31.82
C ASP A 235 -25.97 8.97 -31.16
N GLU A 236 -26.21 9.02 -29.86
CA GLU A 236 -26.24 10.26 -29.05
C GLU A 236 -24.86 10.75 -28.63
N LEU A 237 -23.81 9.92 -28.76
CA LEU A 237 -22.45 10.29 -28.36
C LEU A 237 -21.77 11.16 -29.44
N PRO A 238 -20.87 12.10 -29.02
CA PRO A 238 -20.04 12.83 -29.98
C PRO A 238 -19.24 11.87 -30.86
N GLN A 239 -19.13 12.13 -32.16
CA GLN A 239 -18.41 11.29 -33.13
C GLN A 239 -16.91 11.08 -32.81
N THR A 240 -16.39 11.74 -31.80
CA THR A 240 -15.03 11.58 -31.29
C THR A 240 -14.89 10.45 -30.25
N ALA A 241 -15.97 9.75 -29.90
CA ALA A 241 -15.90 8.63 -28.98
C ALA A 241 -15.04 7.49 -29.56
N VAL A 242 -14.09 6.99 -28.78
CA VAL A 242 -13.04 6.02 -29.20
C VAL A 242 -13.61 4.70 -29.74
N TRP A 243 -14.82 4.31 -29.35
CA TRP A 243 -15.53 3.08 -29.79
C TRP A 243 -16.33 3.24 -31.10
N LEU A 244 -16.37 4.43 -31.66
CA LEU A 244 -16.93 4.69 -32.99
C LEU A 244 -15.85 4.67 -34.08
N GLY A 245 -14.74 3.96 -33.86
CA GLY A 245 -13.71 3.79 -34.88
C GLY A 245 -14.27 3.13 -36.16
N PRO A 246 -13.65 3.36 -37.34
CA PRO A 246 -14.17 2.88 -38.61
C PRO A 246 -14.33 1.35 -38.55
N GLU A 247 -15.52 0.87 -38.97
CA GLU A 247 -15.74 -0.54 -39.26
C GLU A 247 -14.66 -1.01 -40.26
N GLN A 248 -13.80 -1.92 -39.81
CA GLN A 248 -12.93 -2.61 -40.76
C GLN A 248 -13.81 -3.50 -41.64
N ASP A 249 -14.09 -3.06 -42.84
CA ASP A 249 -14.61 -3.88 -43.91
C ASP A 249 -13.78 -5.18 -44.00
N LYS A 250 -14.39 -6.28 -43.56
CA LYS A 250 -13.92 -7.60 -43.90
C LYS A 250 -14.69 -8.07 -45.14
N ALA A 251 -14.08 -7.87 -46.30
CA ALA A 251 -14.35 -8.66 -47.50
C ALA A 251 -13.95 -10.13 -47.29
#